data_fc0258d3aa2e0214195e84898f330625
#
_entry.id   fc0258d3aa2e0214195e84898f330625
#
_cell.length_a   1.000
_cell.length_b   1.000
_cell.length_c   1.000
_cell.angle_alpha   90.00
_cell.angle_beta   90.00
_cell.angle_gamma   90.00
#
_symmetry.space_group_name_H-M   'P 1'
#
loop_
_entity.id
_entity.type
_entity.pdbx_description
1 polymer ?
#
loop_
_entity_poly.entity_id
_entity_poly.type
_entity_poly.pdbx_seq_one_letter_code
_entity_poly.pdbx_strand_id
1 'polypeptide(L)'
;MKHIRNFCIIAHIDHGKSTLADRLLDFTGAVTKREQQSQLLDSMDLERERGITIKSHAIQMEYTYEGEEYILNLIDTPGHVDFSYEVSRSIAACEGALLVVDAAQSIQAQTISNLYLALENDLEIIPVLNKVDLPSANPEEVTDDIVDLLGCDAADVIPASAKTGIGIQAILNAIIKLVPPPSGSADAPLQALVFDSVYNSFRGVETYFKVKNGSIKKNQQVRFIATGKTYSADEVGTLKLTQAPKKEIKTGDVGYLITGIKDAREVKVGDTITDATFPTTEAVDGFEDVKPMVFAGLYPVDTEDYEELRASMEKLQLNDASLVFQAESSAALGFGFRCGFLGMLHLEIIQERLEREFNMTVITTVPNVSYQAFTRKDPDLALILNNPSDLPEPSSIDHIEEPYIKASIITKSDFVGNVMSLCIEKRGQITSQTYLTTERVELTFDMPLAEIVFDFYDRLKTVSKGYASFDYSPIGMRVSKLVRVDVLLNGQTVDALSALIHVDNSVRIGRKMCSKLKELIPRQQFDIPIQAAIGAKIISRETVKAVRKDVTAKCYGGDISRKRKLLENQKKGKKRMRQVGRVEIPQEAFMAVLKLND
;
A
#
# COMPACT_ATOMS: atom_id res chain seq x y z
N MET A 1 -7.55 29.10 19.96
CA MET A 1 -6.34 28.27 19.91
C MET A 1 -6.00 27.55 21.22
N LYS A 2 -5.98 28.21 22.39
CA LYS A 2 -5.58 27.55 23.66
C LYS A 2 -6.33 26.26 24.00
N HIS A 3 -7.58 26.13 23.56
CA HIS A 3 -8.45 24.99 23.83
C HIS A 3 -8.56 24.01 22.66
N ILE A 4 -7.68 24.11 21.64
CA ILE A 4 -7.64 23.17 20.51
C ILE A 4 -6.48 22.21 20.73
N ARG A 5 -6.71 20.90 20.43
CA ARG A 5 -5.68 19.86 20.41
C ARG A 5 -5.84 19.04 19.14
N ASN A 6 -4.82 19.04 18.29
CA ASN A 6 -4.78 18.21 17.09
C ASN A 6 -3.83 17.05 17.35
N PHE A 7 -4.30 15.84 17.24
CA PHE A 7 -3.52 14.65 17.53
C PHE A 7 -3.87 13.49 16.58
N CYS A 8 -2.93 12.60 16.43
CA CYS A 8 -3.12 11.36 15.68
C CYS A 8 -2.90 10.14 16.58
N ILE A 9 -3.25 8.96 16.07
CA ILE A 9 -2.98 7.68 16.72
C ILE A 9 -2.01 6.91 15.84
N ILE A 10 -0.82 6.64 16.35
CA ILE A 10 0.19 5.81 15.71
C ILE A 10 0.26 4.45 16.41
N ALA A 11 0.17 3.39 15.64
CA ALA A 11 0.14 2.02 16.15
C ALA A 11 0.57 1.03 15.07
N HIS A 12 1.03 -0.13 15.49
CA HIS A 12 1.14 -1.28 14.60
C HIS A 12 -0.26 -1.83 14.25
N ILE A 13 -0.34 -2.61 13.17
CA ILE A 13 -1.55 -3.34 12.78
C ILE A 13 -1.99 -4.23 13.96
N ASP A 14 -3.29 -4.30 14.20
CA ASP A 14 -3.89 -5.09 15.30
C ASP A 14 -3.57 -4.62 16.73
N HIS A 15 -2.85 -3.53 16.96
CA HIS A 15 -2.65 -2.97 18.31
C HIS A 15 -3.90 -2.27 18.87
N GLY A 16 -4.97 -2.16 18.08
CA GLY A 16 -6.28 -1.66 18.52
C GLY A 16 -6.49 -0.17 18.28
N LYS A 17 -5.84 0.41 17.28
CA LYS A 17 -5.96 1.82 16.87
C LYS A 17 -7.41 2.24 16.63
N SER A 18 -8.12 1.60 15.68
CA SER A 18 -9.51 1.94 15.33
C SER A 18 -10.47 1.73 16.50
N THR A 19 -10.24 0.67 17.30
CA THR A 19 -11.04 0.42 18.52
C THR A 19 -10.84 1.51 19.57
N LEU A 20 -9.61 2.04 19.71
CA LEU A 20 -9.31 3.15 20.61
C LEU A 20 -9.98 4.44 20.11
N ALA A 21 -9.88 4.73 18.82
CA ALA A 21 -10.55 5.87 18.20
C ALA A 21 -12.07 5.83 18.42
N ASP A 22 -12.73 4.70 18.15
CA ASP A 22 -14.16 4.50 18.43
C ASP A 22 -14.50 4.78 19.90
N ARG A 23 -13.65 4.34 20.82
CA ARG A 23 -13.89 4.51 22.25
C ARG A 23 -13.70 5.97 22.70
N LEU A 24 -12.76 6.71 22.12
CA LEU A 24 -12.60 8.15 22.35
C LEU A 24 -13.84 8.93 21.87
N LEU A 25 -14.37 8.55 20.68
CA LEU A 25 -15.60 9.15 20.12
C LEU A 25 -16.82 8.87 20.99
N ASP A 26 -16.93 7.65 21.49
CA ASP A 26 -18.03 7.22 22.36
C ASP A 26 -18.01 7.97 23.69
N PHE A 27 -16.82 8.07 24.31
CA PHE A 27 -16.64 8.71 25.60
C PHE A 27 -16.88 10.24 25.56
N THR A 28 -16.50 10.89 24.46
CA THR A 28 -16.75 12.32 24.24
C THR A 28 -18.18 12.65 23.79
N GLY A 29 -18.99 11.62 23.55
CA GLY A 29 -20.36 11.77 23.06
C GLY A 29 -20.46 12.30 21.62
N ALA A 30 -19.37 12.23 20.87
CA ALA A 30 -19.35 12.62 19.45
C ALA A 30 -20.23 11.68 18.59
N VAL A 31 -20.53 10.49 19.11
CA VAL A 31 -21.36 9.44 18.47
C VAL A 31 -22.62 9.18 19.29
N THR A 32 -23.78 9.18 18.66
CA THR A 32 -25.03 8.79 19.33
C THR A 32 -25.14 7.27 19.43
N LYS A 33 -25.86 6.77 20.45
CA LYS A 33 -26.08 5.31 20.64
C LYS A 33 -26.70 4.60 19.43
N ARG A 34 -27.34 5.34 18.51
CA ARG A 34 -27.94 4.77 17.29
C ARG A 34 -26.94 4.65 16.14
N GLU A 35 -25.86 5.42 16.19
CA GLU A 35 -24.80 5.46 15.18
C GLU A 35 -23.61 4.59 15.58
N GLN A 36 -23.63 3.99 16.77
CA GLN A 36 -22.58 3.10 17.25
C GLN A 36 -22.46 1.87 16.34
N GLN A 37 -21.39 1.83 15.56
CA GLN A 37 -20.93 0.67 14.81
C GLN A 37 -19.46 0.44 15.20
N SER A 38 -18.99 -0.78 15.11
CA SER A 38 -17.56 -1.06 15.28
C SER A 38 -16.79 -0.49 14.09
N GLN A 39 -15.60 0.07 14.34
CA GLN A 39 -14.75 0.69 13.33
C GLN A 39 -15.47 1.81 12.56
N LEU A 40 -15.98 2.77 13.32
CA LEU A 40 -16.83 3.84 12.81
C LEU A 40 -16.07 4.76 11.83
N LEU A 41 -14.78 4.94 12.05
CA LEU A 41 -13.90 5.75 11.18
C LEU A 41 -13.51 5.01 9.91
N ASP A 42 -13.52 3.68 9.92
CA ASP A 42 -13.24 2.87 8.74
C ASP A 42 -14.47 2.93 7.81
N SER A 43 -14.47 3.89 6.87
CA SER A 43 -15.62 4.22 6.03
C SER A 43 -15.88 3.20 4.92
N MET A 44 -14.86 2.46 4.52
CA MET A 44 -14.92 1.44 3.49
C MET A 44 -15.25 0.07 4.08
N ASP A 45 -16.10 -0.71 3.42
CA ASP A 45 -16.35 -2.10 3.81
C ASP A 45 -15.06 -2.93 3.82
N LEU A 46 -14.14 -2.60 2.89
CA LEU A 46 -12.85 -3.23 2.77
C LEU A 46 -11.94 -2.98 3.99
N GLU A 47 -11.96 -1.77 4.57
CA GLU A 47 -11.24 -1.43 5.80
C GLU A 47 -11.72 -2.30 6.96
N ARG A 48 -13.05 -2.43 7.10
CA ARG A 48 -13.69 -3.23 8.16
C ARG A 48 -13.40 -4.72 8.03
N GLU A 49 -13.47 -5.26 6.80
CA GLU A 49 -13.19 -6.67 6.54
C GLU A 49 -11.74 -7.05 6.79
N ARG A 50 -10.79 -6.17 6.42
CA ARG A 50 -9.36 -6.41 6.59
C ARG A 50 -8.81 -5.96 7.94
N GLY A 51 -9.60 -5.18 8.71
CA GLY A 51 -9.19 -4.63 10.00
C GLY A 51 -8.06 -3.60 9.90
N ILE A 52 -7.93 -2.92 8.76
CA ILE A 52 -6.90 -1.92 8.51
C ILE A 52 -7.53 -0.60 8.05
N THR A 53 -7.02 0.52 8.53
CA THR A 53 -7.36 1.84 7.99
C THR A 53 -6.56 2.06 6.71
N ILE A 54 -7.25 2.37 5.62
CA ILE A 54 -6.67 2.65 4.30
C ILE A 54 -6.56 4.15 4.10
N LYS A 55 -7.61 4.91 4.45
CA LYS A 55 -7.66 6.36 4.34
C LYS A 55 -7.62 7.04 5.69
N SER A 56 -6.93 8.17 5.75
CA SER A 56 -6.95 9.04 6.92
C SER A 56 -8.31 9.71 7.08
N HIS A 57 -8.82 9.74 8.30
CA HIS A 57 -10.06 10.43 8.64
C HIS A 57 -9.81 11.45 9.75
N ALA A 58 -10.31 12.66 9.55
CA ALA A 58 -10.26 13.68 10.59
C ALA A 58 -11.64 13.83 11.24
N ILE A 59 -11.69 13.87 12.56
CA ILE A 59 -12.94 14.06 13.31
C ILE A 59 -12.75 14.97 14.49
N GLN A 60 -13.68 15.90 14.64
CA GLN A 60 -13.71 16.87 15.74
C GLN A 60 -14.57 16.35 16.88
N MET A 61 -14.02 16.34 18.09
CA MET A 61 -14.67 16.00 19.35
C MET A 61 -14.68 17.22 20.27
N GLU A 62 -15.68 17.30 21.15
CA GLU A 62 -15.78 18.30 22.21
C GLU A 62 -15.63 17.60 23.55
N TYR A 63 -14.76 18.09 24.43
CA TYR A 63 -14.55 17.50 25.74
C TYR A 63 -14.35 18.56 26.81
N THR A 64 -15.04 18.41 27.94
CA THR A 64 -14.94 19.33 29.07
C THR A 64 -13.91 18.82 30.08
N TYR A 65 -12.88 19.62 30.35
CA TYR A 65 -11.85 19.33 31.32
C TYR A 65 -11.72 20.49 32.31
N GLU A 66 -11.84 20.21 33.61
CA GLU A 66 -11.80 21.22 34.71
C GLU A 66 -12.76 22.41 34.51
N GLY A 67 -13.89 22.19 33.85
CA GLY A 67 -14.92 23.20 33.59
C GLY A 67 -14.68 24.05 32.34
N GLU A 68 -13.62 23.79 31.59
CA GLU A 68 -13.32 24.44 30.31
C GLU A 68 -13.60 23.46 29.14
N GLU A 69 -14.16 24.01 28.04
CA GLU A 69 -14.46 23.23 26.84
C GLU A 69 -13.23 23.20 25.92
N TYR A 70 -12.84 22.01 25.52
CA TYR A 70 -11.76 21.75 24.57
C TYR A 70 -12.29 21.15 23.28
N ILE A 71 -11.66 21.54 22.18
CA ILE A 71 -11.85 20.96 20.86
C ILE A 71 -10.69 20.01 20.58
N LEU A 72 -11.01 18.74 20.39
CA LEU A 72 -10.06 17.68 20.10
C LEU A 72 -10.26 17.25 18.65
N ASN A 73 -9.27 17.47 17.79
CA ASN A 73 -9.27 17.00 16.42
C ASN A 73 -8.40 15.74 16.35
N LEU A 74 -9.05 14.58 16.19
CA LEU A 74 -8.38 13.32 15.92
C LEU A 74 -8.19 13.18 14.41
N ILE A 75 -6.96 12.94 13.99
CA ILE A 75 -6.63 12.55 12.61
C ILE A 75 -6.21 11.08 12.66
N ASP A 76 -7.09 10.19 12.20
CA ASP A 76 -6.81 8.76 12.15
C ASP A 76 -5.83 8.45 11.03
N THR A 77 -4.82 7.61 11.30
CA THR A 77 -3.73 7.31 10.37
C THR A 77 -3.77 5.84 9.94
N PRO A 78 -3.42 5.50 8.69
CA PRO A 78 -3.16 4.12 8.34
C PRO A 78 -2.06 3.50 9.20
N GLY A 79 -2.11 2.18 9.42
CA GLY A 79 -1.09 1.46 10.19
C GLY A 79 -0.10 0.66 9.36
N HIS A 80 -0.25 0.59 8.03
CA HIS A 80 0.53 -0.28 7.15
C HIS A 80 1.65 0.48 6.42
N VAL A 81 2.79 -0.17 6.22
CA VAL A 81 3.97 0.42 5.55
C VAL A 81 3.68 0.96 4.15
N ASP A 82 2.82 0.31 3.37
CA ASP A 82 2.44 0.78 2.03
C ASP A 82 1.77 2.17 2.07
N PHE A 83 1.20 2.56 3.21
CA PHE A 83 0.53 3.85 3.43
C PHE A 83 1.35 4.82 4.30
N SER A 84 2.66 4.61 4.44
CA SER A 84 3.55 5.50 5.22
C SER A 84 3.46 6.97 4.79
N TYR A 85 3.18 7.21 3.52
CA TYR A 85 2.96 8.54 2.98
C TYR A 85 1.69 9.22 3.55
N GLU A 86 0.58 8.50 3.70
CA GLU A 86 -0.63 9.02 4.32
C GLU A 86 -0.44 9.25 5.81
N VAL A 87 0.36 8.39 6.47
CA VAL A 87 0.78 8.57 7.86
C VAL A 87 1.54 9.89 8.02
N SER A 88 2.55 10.13 7.18
CA SER A 88 3.35 11.36 7.22
C SER A 88 2.50 12.64 7.07
N ARG A 89 1.51 12.62 6.16
CA ARG A 89 0.57 13.74 5.96
C ARG A 89 -0.28 14.02 7.20
N SER A 90 -0.80 12.96 7.80
CA SER A 90 -1.65 13.06 8.98
C SER A 90 -0.85 13.56 10.18
N ILE A 91 0.37 13.07 10.35
CA ILE A 91 1.31 13.49 11.39
C ILE A 91 1.62 15.00 11.27
N ALA A 92 1.92 15.49 10.08
CA ALA A 92 2.22 16.92 9.86
C ALA A 92 1.03 17.86 10.16
N ALA A 93 -0.18 17.33 10.20
CA ALA A 93 -1.36 18.10 10.59
C ALA A 93 -1.63 18.10 12.11
N CYS A 94 -0.79 17.42 12.91
CA CYS A 94 -0.95 17.26 14.36
C CYS A 94 0.10 18.01 15.17
N GLU A 95 -0.15 18.21 16.45
CA GLU A 95 0.79 18.67 17.47
C GLU A 95 1.15 17.56 18.47
N GLY A 96 0.41 16.44 18.49
CA GLY A 96 0.70 15.29 19.34
C GLY A 96 0.29 13.98 18.72
N ALA A 97 0.83 12.89 19.26
CA ALA A 97 0.52 11.53 18.83
C ALA A 97 0.32 10.59 20.02
N LEU A 98 -0.72 9.76 19.96
CA LEU A 98 -0.89 8.64 20.86
C LEU A 98 -0.09 7.45 20.30
N LEU A 99 0.96 7.02 20.98
CA LEU A 99 1.72 5.82 20.64
C LEU A 99 1.07 4.62 21.31
N VAL A 100 0.32 3.82 20.53
CA VAL A 100 -0.44 2.68 21.06
C VAL A 100 0.36 1.39 20.89
N VAL A 101 0.67 0.75 22.02
CA VAL A 101 1.39 -0.51 22.08
C VAL A 101 0.50 -1.59 22.70
N ASP A 102 0.48 -2.78 22.11
CA ASP A 102 -0.28 -3.93 22.61
C ASP A 102 0.48 -4.57 23.78
N ALA A 103 -0.19 -4.70 24.94
CA ALA A 103 0.39 -5.30 26.15
C ALA A 103 0.78 -6.79 26.01
N ALA A 104 0.32 -7.48 24.96
CA ALA A 104 0.67 -8.88 24.69
C ALA A 104 1.73 -9.03 23.58
N GLN A 105 1.81 -8.07 22.64
CA GLN A 105 2.73 -8.15 21.49
C GLN A 105 3.95 -7.23 21.63
N SER A 106 3.91 -6.22 22.53
CA SER A 106 4.94 -5.21 22.75
C SER A 106 5.29 -4.41 21.47
N ILE A 107 6.45 -3.77 21.44
CA ILE A 107 6.91 -2.89 20.36
C ILE A 107 7.15 -3.69 19.07
N GLN A 108 6.69 -3.14 17.94
CA GLN A 108 6.82 -3.72 16.60
C GLN A 108 7.56 -2.75 15.67
N ALA A 109 8.07 -3.22 14.51
CA ALA A 109 8.86 -2.39 13.59
C ALA A 109 8.11 -1.12 13.14
N GLN A 110 6.84 -1.23 12.77
CA GLN A 110 6.02 -0.08 12.38
C GLN A 110 5.77 0.91 13.52
N THR A 111 5.76 0.44 14.78
CA THR A 111 5.69 1.32 15.96
C THR A 111 6.88 2.26 16.00
N ILE A 112 8.08 1.72 15.76
CA ILE A 112 9.34 2.47 15.76
C ILE A 112 9.39 3.45 14.57
N SER A 113 9.08 2.99 13.35
CA SER A 113 9.11 3.84 12.16
C SER A 113 8.12 5.01 12.26
N ASN A 114 6.91 4.75 12.72
CA ASN A 114 5.90 5.79 12.91
C ASN A 114 6.29 6.75 14.06
N LEU A 115 6.94 6.25 15.11
CA LEU A 115 7.48 7.07 16.18
C LEU A 115 8.55 8.05 15.65
N TYR A 116 9.49 7.57 14.84
CA TYR A 116 10.50 8.45 14.24
C TYR A 116 9.88 9.52 13.35
N LEU A 117 8.89 9.17 12.52
CA LEU A 117 8.14 10.15 11.73
C LEU A 117 7.45 11.21 12.60
N ALA A 118 6.90 10.81 13.75
CA ALA A 118 6.28 11.75 14.68
C ALA A 118 7.31 12.67 15.36
N LEU A 119 8.48 12.13 15.74
CA LEU A 119 9.57 12.91 16.32
C LEU A 119 10.22 13.88 15.31
N GLU A 120 10.36 13.49 14.05
CA GLU A 120 10.84 14.37 12.96
C GLU A 120 9.91 15.57 12.71
N ASN A 121 8.63 15.41 13.06
CA ASN A 121 7.62 16.49 12.99
C ASN A 121 7.40 17.20 14.33
N ASP A 122 8.29 17.03 15.30
CA ASP A 122 8.23 17.66 16.63
C ASP A 122 6.91 17.41 17.40
N LEU A 123 6.29 16.23 17.22
CA LEU A 123 5.05 15.89 17.92
C LEU A 123 5.31 15.48 19.38
N GLU A 124 4.43 15.91 20.27
CA GLU A 124 4.38 15.39 21.64
C GLU A 124 3.85 13.95 21.65
N ILE A 125 4.60 13.03 22.23
CA ILE A 125 4.28 11.58 22.23
C ILE A 125 3.67 11.17 23.57
N ILE A 126 2.46 10.60 23.50
CA ILE A 126 1.76 10.06 24.68
C ILE A 126 1.72 8.55 24.56
N PRO A 127 2.49 7.79 25.38
CA PRO A 127 2.49 6.34 25.33
C PRO A 127 1.22 5.75 25.96
N VAL A 128 0.58 4.84 25.23
CA VAL A 128 -0.62 4.13 25.66
C VAL A 128 -0.39 2.63 25.55
N LEU A 129 -0.44 1.93 26.68
CA LEU A 129 -0.36 0.48 26.75
C LEU A 129 -1.77 -0.12 26.65
N ASN A 130 -2.13 -0.57 25.47
CA ASN A 130 -3.48 -1.07 25.18
C ASN A 130 -3.62 -2.58 25.40
N LYS A 131 -4.87 -3.04 25.52
CA LYS A 131 -5.26 -4.44 25.71
C LYS A 131 -4.77 -5.05 27.04
N VAL A 132 -4.68 -4.26 28.09
CA VAL A 132 -4.30 -4.75 29.44
C VAL A 132 -5.31 -5.73 30.03
N ASP A 133 -6.49 -5.89 29.42
CA ASP A 133 -7.55 -6.84 29.79
C ASP A 133 -7.29 -8.27 29.30
N LEU A 134 -6.31 -8.49 28.42
CA LEU A 134 -6.03 -9.81 27.88
C LEU A 134 -5.28 -10.68 28.92
N PRO A 135 -5.62 -11.98 29.03
CA PRO A 135 -4.89 -12.90 29.91
C PRO A 135 -3.40 -13.10 29.54
N SER A 136 -3.07 -12.81 28.27
CA SER A 136 -1.70 -12.88 27.74
C SER A 136 -0.92 -11.56 27.87
N ALA A 137 -1.55 -10.52 28.43
CA ALA A 137 -0.90 -9.23 28.61
C ALA A 137 0.22 -9.33 29.66
N ASN A 138 1.35 -8.68 29.37
CA ASN A 138 2.45 -8.49 30.32
C ASN A 138 2.74 -6.98 30.49
N PRO A 139 1.90 -6.26 31.26
CA PRO A 139 1.99 -4.80 31.34
C PRO A 139 3.32 -4.30 31.91
N GLU A 140 3.93 -4.99 32.87
CA GLU A 140 5.19 -4.57 33.48
C GLU A 140 6.33 -4.58 32.45
N GLU A 141 6.55 -5.72 31.78
CA GLU A 141 7.60 -5.88 30.78
C GLU A 141 7.43 -4.91 29.58
N VAL A 142 6.19 -4.77 29.08
CA VAL A 142 5.95 -3.89 27.94
C VAL A 142 6.04 -2.41 28.34
N THR A 143 5.74 -2.05 29.59
CA THR A 143 6.00 -0.70 30.09
C THR A 143 7.50 -0.41 30.12
N ASP A 144 8.32 -1.34 30.59
CA ASP A 144 9.78 -1.21 30.58
C ASP A 144 10.31 -1.06 29.14
N ASP A 145 9.81 -1.85 28.18
CA ASP A 145 10.16 -1.71 26.76
C ASP A 145 9.83 -0.31 26.20
N ILE A 146 8.68 0.26 26.59
CA ILE A 146 8.26 1.62 26.19
C ILE A 146 9.15 2.70 26.81
N VAL A 147 9.46 2.54 28.11
CA VAL A 147 10.36 3.44 28.84
C VAL A 147 11.75 3.45 28.20
N ASP A 148 12.28 2.28 27.86
CA ASP A 148 13.59 2.17 27.20
C ASP A 148 13.58 2.81 25.81
N LEU A 149 12.46 2.69 25.06
CA LEU A 149 12.34 3.28 23.74
C LEU A 149 12.21 4.81 23.75
N LEU A 150 11.38 5.36 24.66
CA LEU A 150 11.05 6.79 24.69
C LEU A 150 11.94 7.59 25.65
N GLY A 151 12.57 6.94 26.61
CA GLY A 151 13.29 7.61 27.70
C GLY A 151 12.35 8.36 28.67
N CYS A 152 11.08 7.94 28.78
CA CYS A 152 10.07 8.52 29.67
C CYS A 152 10.01 7.78 31.02
N ASP A 153 9.27 8.31 31.99
CA ASP A 153 9.01 7.61 33.25
C ASP A 153 7.89 6.57 33.07
N ALA A 154 7.96 5.45 33.80
CA ALA A 154 6.92 4.41 33.75
C ALA A 154 5.51 4.94 34.14
N ALA A 155 5.45 6.01 34.93
CA ALA A 155 4.20 6.66 35.31
C ALA A 155 3.53 7.43 34.14
N ASP A 156 4.26 7.75 33.09
CA ASP A 156 3.74 8.45 31.91
C ASP A 156 3.04 7.47 30.95
N VAL A 157 3.33 6.17 31.06
CA VAL A 157 2.68 5.13 30.23
C VAL A 157 1.27 4.87 30.74
N ILE A 158 0.27 5.14 29.92
CA ILE A 158 -1.15 5.05 30.32
C ILE A 158 -1.69 3.65 30.02
N PRO A 159 -1.99 2.83 31.05
CA PRO A 159 -2.61 1.53 30.85
C PRO A 159 -4.06 1.68 30.39
N ALA A 160 -4.44 0.99 29.32
CA ALA A 160 -5.74 1.11 28.70
C ALA A 160 -6.27 -0.23 28.15
N SER A 161 -7.58 -0.28 28.01
CA SER A 161 -8.27 -1.28 27.20
C SER A 161 -9.35 -0.58 26.39
N ALA A 162 -9.09 -0.40 25.11
CA ALA A 162 -10.08 0.16 24.19
C ALA A 162 -11.38 -0.66 24.16
N LYS A 163 -11.29 -1.98 24.32
CA LYS A 163 -12.43 -2.90 24.36
C LYS A 163 -13.32 -2.69 25.57
N THR A 164 -12.75 -2.55 26.77
CA THR A 164 -13.50 -2.46 28.04
C THR A 164 -13.72 -1.03 28.49
N GLY A 165 -13.02 -0.04 27.91
CA GLY A 165 -13.09 1.38 28.28
C GLY A 165 -12.16 1.80 29.41
N ILE A 166 -11.29 0.91 29.90
CA ILE A 166 -10.27 1.23 30.91
C ILE A 166 -9.29 2.27 30.35
N GLY A 167 -8.95 3.28 31.15
CA GLY A 167 -7.92 4.27 30.85
C GLY A 167 -8.32 5.39 29.87
N ILE A 168 -9.50 5.35 29.25
CA ILE A 168 -9.92 6.31 28.22
C ILE A 168 -9.95 7.75 28.75
N GLN A 169 -10.48 7.97 29.95
CA GLN A 169 -10.48 9.30 30.58
C GLN A 169 -9.05 9.80 30.85
N ALA A 170 -8.15 8.92 31.27
CA ALA A 170 -6.75 9.28 31.50
C ALA A 170 -6.06 9.72 30.19
N ILE A 171 -6.34 9.03 29.07
CA ILE A 171 -5.85 9.40 27.74
C ILE A 171 -6.36 10.77 27.34
N LEU A 172 -7.68 11.04 27.45
CA LEU A 172 -8.25 12.35 27.10
C LEU A 172 -7.65 13.49 27.96
N ASN A 173 -7.46 13.24 29.24
CA ASN A 173 -6.84 14.20 30.14
C ASN A 173 -5.35 14.45 29.78
N ALA A 174 -4.61 13.40 29.41
CA ALA A 174 -3.23 13.51 28.96
C ALA A 174 -3.12 14.30 27.65
N ILE A 175 -4.01 14.06 26.67
CA ILE A 175 -4.07 14.86 25.42
C ILE A 175 -4.20 16.35 25.74
N ILE A 176 -5.09 16.73 26.66
CA ILE A 176 -5.29 18.15 27.01
C ILE A 176 -4.07 18.75 27.71
N LYS A 177 -3.44 17.99 28.59
CA LYS A 177 -2.31 18.46 29.40
C LYS A 177 -1.00 18.53 28.64
N LEU A 178 -0.71 17.53 27.83
CA LEU A 178 0.61 17.32 27.23
C LEU A 178 0.66 17.86 25.80
N VAL A 179 -0.35 17.59 24.95
CA VAL A 179 -0.34 18.08 23.58
C VAL A 179 -0.39 19.61 23.58
N PRO A 180 0.58 20.30 22.96
CA PRO A 180 0.56 21.75 22.89
C PRO A 180 -0.61 22.26 22.03
N PRO A 181 -1.12 23.47 22.29
CA PRO A 181 -2.09 24.09 21.39
C PRO A 181 -1.42 24.40 20.04
N PRO A 182 -2.21 24.44 18.94
CA PRO A 182 -1.67 24.80 17.63
C PRO A 182 -0.98 26.16 17.66
N SER A 183 0.16 26.25 16.98
CA SER A 183 0.90 27.49 16.76
C SER A 183 0.34 28.26 15.57
N GLY A 184 0.52 29.59 15.55
CA GLY A 184 0.14 30.44 14.44
C GLY A 184 -0.48 31.79 14.88
N SER A 185 -0.74 32.64 13.90
CA SER A 185 -1.29 34.00 14.11
C SER A 185 -2.63 34.14 13.37
N ALA A 186 -3.65 34.56 14.08
CA ALA A 186 -4.97 34.84 13.50
C ALA A 186 -4.96 36.10 12.61
N ASP A 187 -4.02 37.03 12.84
CA ASP A 187 -3.91 38.29 12.12
C ASP A 187 -2.98 38.22 10.90
N ALA A 188 -2.28 37.10 10.71
CA ALA A 188 -1.42 36.86 9.55
C ALA A 188 -2.24 36.49 8.30
N PRO A 189 -1.67 36.61 7.09
CA PRO A 189 -2.31 36.12 5.86
C PRO A 189 -2.68 34.65 5.96
N LEU A 190 -3.79 34.28 5.32
CA LEU A 190 -4.25 32.88 5.31
C LEU A 190 -3.17 31.94 4.80
N GLN A 191 -2.84 30.94 5.61
CA GLN A 191 -2.05 29.77 5.26
C GLN A 191 -2.75 28.53 5.80
N ALA A 192 -3.25 27.67 4.92
CA ALA A 192 -3.85 26.40 5.31
C ALA A 192 -3.21 25.26 4.52
N LEU A 193 -2.72 24.25 5.24
CA LEU A 193 -2.09 23.05 4.65
C LEU A 193 -3.17 22.07 4.25
N VAL A 194 -3.18 21.63 3.00
CA VAL A 194 -4.02 20.55 2.50
C VAL A 194 -3.37 19.22 2.88
N PHE A 195 -4.00 18.43 3.72
CA PHE A 195 -3.48 17.12 4.11
C PHE A 195 -4.19 15.94 3.44
N ASP A 196 -5.44 16.12 2.95
CA ASP A 196 -6.17 15.11 2.18
C ASP A 196 -7.23 15.74 1.27
N SER A 197 -7.76 14.97 0.33
CA SER A 197 -8.88 15.36 -0.53
C SER A 197 -9.71 14.15 -0.95
N VAL A 198 -11.02 14.37 -1.11
CA VAL A 198 -11.97 13.35 -1.56
C VAL A 198 -12.80 13.90 -2.70
N TYR A 199 -12.96 13.14 -3.76
CA TYR A 199 -13.83 13.51 -4.87
C TYR A 199 -15.27 13.05 -4.62
N ASN A 200 -16.19 13.99 -4.70
CA ASN A 200 -17.62 13.75 -4.64
C ASN A 200 -18.24 14.10 -5.99
N SER A 201 -18.96 13.17 -6.61
CA SER A 201 -19.56 13.34 -7.94
C SER A 201 -20.54 14.51 -8.03
N PHE A 202 -21.16 14.92 -6.92
CA PHE A 202 -22.13 16.00 -6.86
C PHE A 202 -21.53 17.35 -6.47
N ARG A 203 -20.55 17.35 -5.55
CA ARG A 203 -19.98 18.55 -4.94
C ARG A 203 -18.59 18.91 -5.47
N GLY A 204 -17.98 18.02 -6.26
CA GLY A 204 -16.60 18.15 -6.73
C GLY A 204 -15.59 17.71 -5.67
N VAL A 205 -14.38 18.29 -5.69
CA VAL A 205 -13.32 17.96 -4.75
C VAL A 205 -13.60 18.61 -3.40
N GLU A 206 -13.69 17.79 -2.37
CA GLU A 206 -13.75 18.16 -0.97
C GLU A 206 -12.32 18.13 -0.42
N THR A 207 -11.78 19.29 -0.05
CA THR A 207 -10.39 19.44 0.39
C THR A 207 -10.34 19.49 1.90
N TYR A 208 -9.54 18.65 2.55
CA TYR A 208 -9.30 18.65 3.98
C TYR A 208 -8.02 19.39 4.31
N PHE A 209 -8.12 20.32 5.25
CA PHE A 209 -7.02 21.24 5.54
C PHE A 209 -6.91 21.57 7.02
N LYS A 210 -5.71 22.00 7.43
CA LYS A 210 -5.43 22.62 8.72
C LYS A 210 -5.04 24.08 8.52
N VAL A 211 -5.65 24.99 9.24
CA VAL A 211 -5.30 26.42 9.19
C VAL A 211 -4.09 26.67 10.09
N LYS A 212 -2.95 27.04 9.49
CA LYS A 212 -1.74 27.43 10.22
C LYS A 212 -1.79 28.90 10.64
N ASN A 213 -2.21 29.78 9.71
CA ASN A 213 -2.33 31.22 9.97
C ASN A 213 -3.61 31.77 9.36
N GLY A 214 -4.13 32.84 9.92
CA GLY A 214 -5.30 33.56 9.42
C GLY A 214 -6.62 32.82 9.62
N SER A 215 -7.56 33.01 8.70
CA SER A 215 -8.84 32.31 8.68
C SER A 215 -9.37 32.17 7.25
N ILE A 216 -10.25 31.20 7.06
CA ILE A 216 -10.96 30.98 5.80
C ILE A 216 -12.45 31.14 6.03
N LYS A 217 -13.13 31.91 5.15
CA LYS A 217 -14.54 32.21 5.26
C LYS A 217 -15.32 31.66 4.08
N LYS A 218 -16.58 31.37 4.30
CA LYS A 218 -17.51 31.03 3.22
C LYS A 218 -17.58 32.18 2.19
N ASN A 219 -17.57 31.84 0.90
CA ASN A 219 -17.57 32.75 -0.25
C ASN A 219 -16.28 33.59 -0.42
N GLN A 220 -15.21 33.28 0.33
CA GLN A 220 -13.90 33.92 0.14
C GLN A 220 -13.24 33.39 -1.12
N GLN A 221 -12.51 34.24 -1.85
CA GLN A 221 -11.67 33.82 -2.95
C GLN A 221 -10.36 33.26 -2.40
N VAL A 222 -10.12 31.98 -2.64
CA VAL A 222 -8.93 31.27 -2.17
C VAL A 222 -8.07 30.86 -3.35
N ARG A 223 -6.77 30.85 -3.16
CA ARG A 223 -5.78 30.45 -4.15
C ARG A 223 -4.97 29.26 -3.64
N PHE A 224 -4.81 28.24 -4.46
CA PHE A 224 -3.90 27.11 -4.25
C PHE A 224 -2.52 27.53 -4.79
N ILE A 225 -1.49 27.51 -3.94
CA ILE A 225 -0.16 28.04 -4.30
C ILE A 225 0.49 27.19 -5.38
N ALA A 226 0.50 25.85 -5.25
CA ALA A 226 1.17 24.95 -6.17
C ALA A 226 0.58 24.98 -7.58
N THR A 227 -0.75 25.08 -7.71
CA THR A 227 -1.42 25.13 -9.02
C THR A 227 -1.63 26.56 -9.53
N GLY A 228 -1.50 27.56 -8.65
CA GLY A 228 -1.74 28.97 -8.97
C GLY A 228 -3.20 29.33 -9.25
N LYS A 229 -4.13 28.40 -9.15
CA LYS A 229 -5.55 28.57 -9.46
C LYS A 229 -6.33 29.19 -8.29
N THR A 230 -7.35 29.97 -8.63
CA THR A 230 -8.21 30.66 -7.67
C THR A 230 -9.64 30.17 -7.78
N TYR A 231 -10.29 29.94 -6.65
CA TYR A 231 -11.66 29.45 -6.55
C TYR A 231 -12.43 30.16 -5.43
N SER A 232 -13.76 30.08 -5.49
CA SER A 232 -14.63 30.50 -4.40
C SER A 232 -14.72 29.38 -3.34
N ALA A 233 -14.62 29.74 -2.08
CA ALA A 233 -14.89 28.83 -0.96
C ALA A 233 -16.41 28.70 -0.76
N ASP A 234 -17.08 27.91 -1.60
CA ASP A 234 -18.55 27.79 -1.60
C ASP A 234 -19.08 27.29 -0.26
N GLU A 235 -18.34 26.39 0.37
CA GLU A 235 -18.63 25.90 1.72
C GLU A 235 -17.33 25.63 2.47
N VAL A 236 -17.33 25.99 3.76
CA VAL A 236 -16.28 25.63 4.72
C VAL A 236 -16.93 25.09 5.98
N GLY A 237 -16.26 24.17 6.66
CA GLY A 237 -16.81 23.59 7.88
C GLY A 237 -15.81 22.70 8.60
N THR A 238 -16.25 22.10 9.71
CA THR A 238 -15.48 21.12 10.48
C THR A 238 -16.00 19.71 10.25
N LEU A 239 -15.11 18.76 10.45
CA LEU A 239 -15.40 17.34 10.28
C LEU A 239 -15.87 16.77 11.63
N LYS A 240 -17.15 16.54 11.77
CA LYS A 240 -17.73 15.68 12.80
C LYS A 240 -17.98 14.29 12.15
N LEU A 241 -18.87 13.46 12.67
CA LEU A 241 -19.30 12.25 11.96
C LEU A 241 -19.84 12.57 10.56
N THR A 242 -20.48 13.72 10.44
CA THR A 242 -20.88 14.33 9.18
C THR A 242 -20.25 15.71 9.08
N GLN A 243 -20.14 16.22 7.86
CA GLN A 243 -19.66 17.57 7.62
C GLN A 243 -20.58 18.61 8.34
N ALA A 244 -19.97 19.49 9.14
CA ALA A 244 -20.67 20.54 9.86
C ALA A 244 -20.29 21.91 9.28
N PRO A 245 -21.12 22.50 8.38
CA PRO A 245 -20.84 23.80 7.78
C PRO A 245 -20.68 24.90 8.81
N LYS A 246 -19.66 25.76 8.63
CA LYS A 246 -19.40 26.93 9.45
C LYS A 246 -19.28 28.17 8.56
N LYS A 247 -19.38 29.35 9.17
CA LYS A 247 -19.16 30.62 8.45
C LYS A 247 -17.67 30.90 8.25
N GLU A 248 -16.84 30.44 9.17
CA GLU A 248 -15.41 30.72 9.24
C GLU A 248 -14.69 29.54 9.95
N ILE A 249 -13.52 29.19 9.46
CA ILE A 249 -12.56 28.29 10.10
C ILE A 249 -11.32 29.11 10.44
N LYS A 250 -10.81 28.99 11.66
CA LYS A 250 -9.77 29.87 12.23
C LYS A 250 -8.46 29.12 12.40
N THR A 251 -7.41 29.88 12.66
CA THR A 251 -6.07 29.39 13.01
C THR A 251 -6.13 28.26 14.03
N GLY A 252 -5.48 27.15 13.73
CA GLY A 252 -5.41 25.93 14.54
C GLY A 252 -6.53 24.93 14.29
N ASP A 253 -7.63 25.31 13.63
CA ASP A 253 -8.72 24.40 13.31
C ASP A 253 -8.36 23.50 12.13
N VAL A 254 -8.91 22.27 12.20
CA VAL A 254 -8.97 21.31 11.09
C VAL A 254 -10.37 21.38 10.48
N GLY A 255 -10.44 21.45 9.15
CA GLY A 255 -11.72 21.60 8.48
C GLY A 255 -11.72 21.10 7.04
N TYR A 256 -12.85 21.31 6.38
CA TYR A 256 -13.03 21.00 4.96
C TYR A 256 -13.44 22.24 4.17
N LEU A 257 -13.10 22.21 2.88
CA LEU A 257 -13.41 23.24 1.90
C LEU A 257 -14.02 22.60 0.66
N ILE A 258 -15.10 23.19 0.16
CA ILE A 258 -15.72 22.84 -1.12
C ILE A 258 -15.67 24.06 -2.02
N THR A 259 -15.12 23.85 -3.22
CA THR A 259 -14.90 24.91 -4.21
C THR A 259 -15.53 24.59 -5.57
N GLY A 260 -16.24 23.45 -5.68
CA GLY A 260 -16.83 23.01 -6.94
C GLY A 260 -15.81 22.56 -8.00
N ILE A 261 -14.56 22.34 -7.63
CA ILE A 261 -13.51 21.81 -8.51
C ILE A 261 -13.91 20.39 -8.95
N LYS A 262 -13.91 20.16 -10.26
CA LYS A 262 -14.28 18.87 -10.85
C LYS A 262 -13.09 17.99 -11.21
N ASP A 263 -11.90 18.55 -11.36
CA ASP A 263 -10.67 17.84 -11.67
C ASP A 263 -9.81 17.75 -10.39
N ALA A 264 -9.68 16.56 -9.81
CA ALA A 264 -8.91 16.37 -8.58
C ALA A 264 -7.41 16.70 -8.74
N ARG A 265 -6.88 16.70 -9.96
CA ARG A 265 -5.49 17.10 -10.24
C ARG A 265 -5.23 18.60 -9.97
N GLU A 266 -6.29 19.39 -9.83
CA GLU A 266 -6.19 20.82 -9.48
C GLU A 266 -6.00 21.06 -7.97
N VAL A 267 -6.21 20.02 -7.15
CA VAL A 267 -5.96 20.06 -5.71
C VAL A 267 -4.85 19.05 -5.39
N LYS A 268 -3.68 19.57 -5.07
CA LYS A 268 -2.58 18.71 -4.63
C LYS A 268 -2.58 18.60 -3.12
N VAL A 269 -2.45 17.39 -2.61
CA VAL A 269 -2.18 17.18 -1.19
C VAL A 269 -0.76 17.69 -0.89
N GLY A 270 -0.60 18.40 0.23
CA GLY A 270 0.62 19.15 0.54
C GLY A 270 0.64 20.57 0.02
N ASP A 271 -0.37 20.98 -0.77
CA ASP A 271 -0.48 22.38 -1.22
C ASP A 271 -0.92 23.31 -0.08
N THR A 272 -0.65 24.59 -0.27
CA THR A 272 -1.06 25.66 0.64
C THR A 272 -2.20 26.45 0.04
N ILE A 273 -3.30 26.57 0.80
CA ILE A 273 -4.41 27.46 0.47
C ILE A 273 -4.13 28.82 1.10
N THR A 274 -4.26 29.89 0.30
CA THR A 274 -4.12 31.28 0.74
C THR A 274 -5.29 32.14 0.26
N ASP A 275 -5.42 33.35 0.81
CA ASP A 275 -6.38 34.34 0.32
C ASP A 275 -5.95 34.88 -1.05
N ALA A 276 -6.86 34.93 -2.01
CA ALA A 276 -6.53 35.43 -3.35
C ALA A 276 -6.29 36.95 -3.39
N THR A 277 -6.86 37.69 -2.42
CA THR A 277 -6.75 39.17 -2.32
C THR A 277 -5.48 39.57 -1.58
N PHE A 278 -5.16 38.83 -0.51
CA PHE A 278 -3.99 39.07 0.35
C PHE A 278 -3.18 37.75 0.46
N PRO A 279 -2.55 37.32 -0.62
CA PRO A 279 -1.86 36.03 -0.66
C PRO A 279 -0.60 36.05 0.21
N THR A 280 -0.32 34.94 0.89
CA THR A 280 1.01 34.70 1.42
C THR A 280 1.98 34.39 0.29
N THR A 281 3.25 34.76 0.47
CA THR A 281 4.34 34.40 -0.44
C THR A 281 5.04 33.11 -0.05
N GLU A 282 4.83 32.65 1.19
CA GLU A 282 5.46 31.46 1.74
C GLU A 282 4.44 30.30 1.76
N ALA A 283 4.75 29.23 1.05
CA ALA A 283 4.03 27.99 1.20
C ALA A 283 4.37 27.34 2.55
N VAL A 284 3.43 26.60 3.13
CA VAL A 284 3.75 25.69 4.23
C VAL A 284 4.58 24.56 3.62
N ASP A 285 5.58 24.08 4.37
CA ASP A 285 6.36 22.92 3.94
C ASP A 285 5.40 21.80 3.57
N GLY A 286 5.44 21.42 2.29
CA GLY A 286 4.55 20.44 1.70
C GLY A 286 5.13 19.03 1.80
N PHE A 287 4.37 18.09 1.25
CA PHE A 287 4.81 16.70 1.18
C PHE A 287 5.57 16.45 -0.12
N GLU A 288 6.52 15.54 -0.09
CA GLU A 288 7.17 15.03 -1.31
C GLU A 288 6.15 14.30 -2.20
N ASP A 289 6.35 14.37 -3.52
CA ASP A 289 5.53 13.59 -4.45
C ASP A 289 5.80 12.10 -4.25
N VAL A 290 4.74 11.33 -4.09
CA VAL A 290 4.82 9.88 -3.90
C VAL A 290 5.26 9.21 -5.19
N LYS A 291 6.31 8.42 -5.11
CA LYS A 291 6.78 7.61 -6.24
C LYS A 291 6.27 6.18 -6.07
N PRO A 292 5.58 5.63 -7.09
CA PRO A 292 5.20 4.23 -7.08
C PRO A 292 6.43 3.33 -6.97
N MET A 293 6.32 2.27 -6.17
CA MET A 293 7.39 1.30 -5.96
C MET A 293 7.14 -0.02 -6.70
N VAL A 294 5.86 -0.37 -6.89
CA VAL A 294 5.43 -1.61 -7.55
C VAL A 294 4.61 -1.27 -8.79
N PHE A 295 4.89 -1.96 -9.89
CA PHE A 295 4.21 -1.76 -11.16
C PHE A 295 3.57 -3.06 -11.64
N ALA A 296 2.32 -2.99 -12.09
CA ALA A 296 1.63 -4.11 -12.72
C ALA A 296 0.72 -3.61 -13.86
N GLY A 297 0.50 -4.47 -14.85
CA GLY A 297 -0.52 -4.22 -15.86
C GLY A 297 -1.88 -4.65 -15.35
N LEU A 298 -2.91 -3.83 -15.54
CA LEU A 298 -4.31 -4.16 -15.32
C LEU A 298 -5.03 -4.22 -16.66
N TYR A 299 -5.64 -5.36 -16.94
CA TYR A 299 -6.35 -5.62 -18.21
C TYR A 299 -7.78 -6.06 -17.91
N PRO A 300 -8.79 -5.61 -18.67
CA PRO A 300 -10.13 -6.12 -18.50
C PRO A 300 -10.19 -7.59 -18.95
N VAL A 301 -11.10 -8.36 -18.38
CA VAL A 301 -11.33 -9.76 -18.80
C VAL A 301 -11.84 -9.81 -20.23
N ASP A 302 -12.81 -8.94 -20.54
CA ASP A 302 -13.31 -8.75 -21.88
C ASP A 302 -12.69 -7.49 -22.51
N THR A 303 -12.12 -7.61 -23.70
CA THR A 303 -11.44 -6.49 -24.37
C THR A 303 -12.36 -5.33 -24.72
N GLU A 304 -13.68 -5.57 -24.79
CA GLU A 304 -14.70 -4.55 -25.03
C GLU A 304 -14.87 -3.59 -23.83
N ASP A 305 -14.51 -4.02 -22.63
CA ASP A 305 -14.64 -3.26 -21.37
C ASP A 305 -13.48 -2.26 -21.13
N TYR A 306 -12.58 -2.10 -22.10
CA TYR A 306 -11.40 -1.21 -21.95
C TYR A 306 -11.77 0.24 -21.59
N GLU A 307 -12.78 0.81 -22.26
CA GLU A 307 -13.20 2.20 -21.99
C GLU A 307 -13.89 2.33 -20.62
N GLU A 308 -14.60 1.28 -20.17
CA GLU A 308 -15.21 1.26 -18.85
C GLU A 308 -14.14 1.12 -17.75
N LEU A 309 -13.12 0.27 -17.98
CA LEU A 309 -11.95 0.18 -17.10
C LEU A 309 -11.23 1.53 -16.99
N ARG A 310 -11.03 2.23 -18.12
CA ARG A 310 -10.44 3.55 -18.15
C ARG A 310 -11.21 4.55 -17.27
N ALA A 311 -12.52 4.63 -17.46
CA ALA A 311 -13.37 5.52 -16.69
C ALA A 311 -13.35 5.18 -15.19
N SER A 312 -13.27 3.88 -14.83
CA SER A 312 -13.17 3.41 -13.46
C SER A 312 -11.82 3.78 -12.84
N MET A 313 -10.71 3.60 -13.57
CA MET A 313 -9.37 4.00 -13.13
C MET A 313 -9.26 5.52 -12.92
N GLU A 314 -9.83 6.33 -13.82
CA GLU A 314 -9.88 7.78 -13.68
C GLU A 314 -10.64 8.20 -12.41
N LYS A 315 -11.78 7.55 -12.11
CA LYS A 315 -12.54 7.80 -10.88
C LYS A 315 -11.79 7.37 -9.63
N LEU A 316 -11.09 6.24 -9.65
CA LEU A 316 -10.26 5.79 -8.53
C LEU A 316 -9.13 6.77 -8.26
N GLN A 317 -8.44 7.26 -9.30
CA GLN A 317 -7.35 8.23 -9.19
C GLN A 317 -7.82 9.57 -8.57
N LEU A 318 -9.08 9.96 -8.76
CA LEU A 318 -9.65 11.15 -8.09
C LEU A 318 -9.65 11.02 -6.56
N ASN A 319 -9.77 9.80 -6.06
CA ASN A 319 -9.80 9.50 -4.62
C ASN A 319 -8.50 8.93 -4.08
N ASP A 320 -7.56 8.62 -4.95
CA ASP A 320 -6.26 8.05 -4.61
C ASP A 320 -5.17 8.67 -5.47
N ALA A 321 -4.57 9.75 -4.95
CA ALA A 321 -3.54 10.50 -5.65
C ALA A 321 -2.23 9.71 -5.86
N SER A 322 -2.05 8.60 -5.16
CA SER A 322 -0.87 7.74 -5.29
C SER A 322 -0.97 6.77 -6.47
N LEU A 323 -2.18 6.53 -6.99
CA LEU A 323 -2.43 5.68 -8.14
C LEU A 323 -2.01 6.39 -9.44
N VAL A 324 -0.99 5.84 -10.09
CA VAL A 324 -0.51 6.31 -11.39
C VAL A 324 -0.79 5.24 -12.44
N PHE A 325 -1.32 5.62 -13.60
CA PHE A 325 -1.54 4.67 -14.69
C PHE A 325 -1.33 5.29 -16.07
N GLN A 326 -0.93 4.47 -17.02
CA GLN A 326 -0.74 4.83 -18.43
C GLN A 326 -1.30 3.70 -19.29
N ALA A 327 -1.80 4.06 -20.48
CA ALA A 327 -2.28 3.08 -21.42
C ALA A 327 -1.15 2.13 -21.86
N GLU A 328 -1.44 0.85 -21.89
CA GLU A 328 -0.52 -0.22 -22.29
C GLU A 328 -1.25 -1.20 -23.20
N SER A 329 -0.50 -1.91 -24.04
CA SER A 329 -1.03 -3.00 -24.84
C SER A 329 -0.18 -4.24 -24.69
N SER A 330 -0.83 -5.39 -24.52
CA SER A 330 -0.22 -6.69 -24.47
C SER A 330 -0.64 -7.52 -25.67
N ALA A 331 0.30 -8.24 -26.27
CA ALA A 331 -0.02 -9.16 -27.37
C ALA A 331 -0.94 -10.31 -26.93
N ALA A 332 -0.89 -10.67 -25.64
CA ALA A 332 -1.69 -11.75 -25.06
C ALA A 332 -3.05 -11.27 -24.54
N LEU A 333 -3.11 -10.07 -23.90
CA LEU A 333 -4.26 -9.57 -23.13
C LEU A 333 -5.00 -8.42 -23.82
N GLY A 334 -4.46 -7.84 -24.90
CA GLY A 334 -5.06 -6.70 -25.58
C GLY A 334 -4.72 -5.35 -24.94
N PHE A 335 -5.67 -4.42 -24.91
CA PHE A 335 -5.49 -3.10 -24.32
C PHE A 335 -5.77 -3.11 -22.83
N GLY A 336 -4.96 -2.38 -22.07
CA GLY A 336 -5.05 -2.24 -20.62
C GLY A 336 -4.26 -1.04 -20.12
N PHE A 337 -3.88 -1.07 -18.86
CA PHE A 337 -3.14 0.01 -18.22
C PHE A 337 -1.95 -0.53 -17.45
N ARG A 338 -0.79 0.11 -17.60
CA ARG A 338 0.35 -0.04 -16.70
C ARG A 338 0.14 0.87 -15.52
N CYS A 339 0.01 0.27 -14.33
CA CYS A 339 -0.29 0.97 -13.10
C CYS A 339 0.91 0.93 -12.16
N GLY A 340 1.13 2.03 -11.44
CA GLY A 340 2.09 2.15 -10.36
C GLY A 340 1.37 2.21 -9.02
N PHE A 341 1.88 1.45 -8.06
CA PHE A 341 1.31 1.26 -6.71
C PHE A 341 2.37 1.53 -5.64
N LEU A 342 1.95 1.89 -4.44
CA LEU A 342 2.84 2.08 -3.29
C LEU A 342 3.47 0.76 -2.84
N GLY A 343 2.70 -0.33 -2.87
CA GLY A 343 3.11 -1.67 -2.50
C GLY A 343 2.11 -2.71 -2.95
N MET A 344 2.27 -3.95 -2.48
CA MET A 344 1.38 -5.06 -2.85
C MET A 344 -0.02 -4.93 -2.25
N LEU A 345 -0.13 -4.46 -1.01
CA LEU A 345 -1.42 -4.24 -0.38
C LEU A 345 -2.22 -3.17 -1.12
N HIS A 346 -1.56 -2.09 -1.57
CA HIS A 346 -2.19 -1.06 -2.37
C HIS A 346 -2.72 -1.63 -3.71
N LEU A 347 -1.94 -2.48 -4.40
CA LEU A 347 -2.40 -3.17 -5.62
C LEU A 347 -3.66 -4.01 -5.37
N GLU A 348 -3.66 -4.82 -4.30
CA GLU A 348 -4.82 -5.66 -3.94
C GLU A 348 -6.06 -4.82 -3.63
N ILE A 349 -5.90 -3.71 -2.91
CA ILE A 349 -6.99 -2.79 -2.58
C ILE A 349 -7.58 -2.17 -3.85
N ILE A 350 -6.75 -1.69 -4.77
CA ILE A 350 -7.22 -1.13 -6.05
C ILE A 350 -7.97 -2.18 -6.87
N GLN A 351 -7.46 -3.42 -6.91
CA GLN A 351 -8.14 -4.52 -7.60
C GLN A 351 -9.51 -4.82 -6.99
N GLU A 352 -9.60 -4.94 -5.66
CA GLU A 352 -10.88 -5.18 -4.98
C GLU A 352 -11.86 -3.99 -5.12
N ARG A 353 -11.37 -2.77 -5.12
CA ARG A 353 -12.19 -1.58 -5.36
C ARG A 353 -12.75 -1.55 -6.78
N LEU A 354 -11.95 -1.91 -7.80
CA LEU A 354 -12.44 -2.06 -9.18
C LEU A 354 -13.58 -3.07 -9.25
N GLU A 355 -13.44 -4.20 -8.58
CA GLU A 355 -14.47 -5.25 -8.57
C GLU A 355 -15.73 -4.81 -7.82
N ARG A 356 -15.59 -4.25 -6.61
CA ARG A 356 -16.74 -3.95 -5.72
C ARG A 356 -17.46 -2.64 -6.07
N GLU A 357 -16.69 -1.57 -6.36
CA GLU A 357 -17.27 -0.23 -6.59
C GLU A 357 -17.71 -0.04 -8.06
N PHE A 358 -17.03 -0.73 -9.01
CA PHE A 358 -17.26 -0.55 -10.44
C PHE A 358 -17.71 -1.82 -11.16
N ASN A 359 -17.83 -2.95 -10.45
CA ASN A 359 -18.15 -4.28 -11.01
C ASN A 359 -17.22 -4.67 -12.17
N MET A 360 -15.95 -4.26 -12.07
CA MET A 360 -14.92 -4.45 -13.08
C MET A 360 -13.92 -5.51 -12.65
N THR A 361 -14.01 -6.70 -13.22
CA THR A 361 -13.02 -7.77 -12.99
C THR A 361 -11.82 -7.58 -13.90
N VAL A 362 -10.62 -7.55 -13.32
CA VAL A 362 -9.38 -7.29 -14.05
C VAL A 362 -8.38 -8.44 -13.94
N ILE A 363 -7.56 -8.61 -14.98
CA ILE A 363 -6.40 -9.48 -15.00
C ILE A 363 -5.19 -8.63 -14.63
N THR A 364 -4.49 -9.03 -13.56
CA THR A 364 -3.26 -8.38 -13.11
C THR A 364 -2.05 -9.15 -13.64
N THR A 365 -1.11 -8.46 -14.29
CA THR A 365 0.16 -9.06 -14.68
C THR A 365 1.07 -9.24 -13.47
N VAL A 366 2.18 -9.97 -13.66
CA VAL A 366 3.20 -10.14 -12.61
C VAL A 366 3.69 -8.77 -12.16
N PRO A 367 3.52 -8.39 -10.87
CA PRO A 367 4.05 -7.15 -10.35
C PRO A 367 5.58 -7.13 -10.46
N ASN A 368 6.13 -5.97 -10.74
CA ASN A 368 7.57 -5.74 -10.77
C ASN A 368 7.89 -4.36 -10.18
N VAL A 369 9.16 -4.14 -9.93
CA VAL A 369 9.67 -2.85 -9.49
C VAL A 369 10.14 -2.02 -10.71
N SER A 370 10.38 -0.74 -10.51
CA SER A 370 11.00 0.10 -11.54
C SER A 370 12.50 -0.15 -11.58
N TYR A 371 13.02 -0.55 -12.73
CA TYR A 371 14.45 -0.74 -12.97
C TYR A 371 15.01 0.41 -13.79
N GLN A 372 16.34 0.57 -13.78
CA GLN A 372 17.04 1.49 -14.64
C GLN A 372 18.05 0.72 -15.49
N ALA A 373 17.97 0.84 -16.81
CA ALA A 373 18.94 0.26 -17.72
C ALA A 373 19.78 1.36 -18.36
N PHE A 374 21.07 1.13 -18.42
CA PHE A 374 22.03 2.02 -19.04
C PHE A 374 22.55 1.36 -20.31
N THR A 375 22.53 2.11 -21.41
CA THR A 375 22.98 1.58 -22.70
C THR A 375 24.43 1.97 -22.97
N ARG A 376 25.14 1.12 -23.74
CA ARG A 376 26.53 1.41 -24.13
C ARG A 376 26.67 2.65 -25.01
N LYS A 377 25.59 3.11 -25.66
CA LYS A 377 25.58 4.33 -26.47
C LYS A 377 25.51 5.58 -25.60
N ASP A 378 24.67 5.53 -24.56
CA ASP A 378 24.41 6.63 -23.65
C ASP A 378 24.50 6.12 -22.21
N PRO A 379 25.74 5.94 -21.67
CA PRO A 379 25.95 5.32 -20.35
C PRO A 379 25.50 6.20 -19.18
N ASP A 380 25.29 7.50 -19.41
CA ASP A 380 24.86 8.45 -18.37
C ASP A 380 23.33 8.66 -18.38
N LEU A 381 22.60 8.14 -19.38
CA LEU A 381 21.16 8.30 -19.49
C LEU A 381 20.45 7.02 -19.02
N ALA A 382 19.78 7.11 -17.88
CA ALA A 382 18.97 6.02 -17.36
C ALA A 382 17.69 5.84 -18.19
N LEU A 383 17.49 4.66 -18.72
CA LEU A 383 16.22 4.21 -19.30
C LEU A 383 15.38 3.56 -18.19
N ILE A 384 14.27 4.20 -17.82
CA ILE A 384 13.38 3.68 -16.78
C ILE A 384 12.55 2.52 -17.36
N LEU A 385 12.61 1.37 -16.71
CA LEU A 385 11.93 0.15 -17.11
C LEU A 385 10.86 -0.21 -16.07
N ASN A 386 9.62 0.11 -16.36
CA ASN A 386 8.48 -0.29 -15.54
C ASN A 386 7.83 -1.59 -16.07
N ASN A 387 8.12 -1.97 -17.31
CA ASN A 387 7.69 -3.21 -17.94
C ASN A 387 8.93 -4.05 -18.35
N PRO A 388 9.02 -5.33 -17.95
CA PRO A 388 10.11 -6.20 -18.40
C PRO A 388 10.25 -6.33 -19.92
N SER A 389 9.16 -6.12 -20.67
CA SER A 389 9.16 -6.19 -22.14
C SER A 389 9.92 -5.03 -22.80
N ASP A 390 10.08 -3.91 -22.09
CA ASP A 390 10.77 -2.72 -22.59
C ASP A 390 12.31 -2.84 -22.48
N LEU A 391 12.81 -3.95 -21.91
CA LEU A 391 14.24 -4.19 -21.79
C LEU A 391 14.89 -4.21 -23.18
N PRO A 392 15.88 -3.33 -23.46
CA PRO A 392 16.64 -3.34 -24.71
C PRO A 392 17.35 -4.66 -24.96
N GLU A 393 17.81 -4.84 -26.21
CA GLU A 393 18.62 -6.01 -26.57
C GLU A 393 19.85 -6.14 -25.65
N PRO A 394 20.14 -7.35 -25.11
CA PRO A 394 21.22 -7.56 -24.14
C PRO A 394 22.60 -7.04 -24.61
N SER A 395 22.83 -7.04 -25.92
CA SER A 395 24.09 -6.54 -26.54
C SER A 395 24.26 -5.02 -26.43
N SER A 396 23.17 -4.27 -26.29
CA SER A 396 23.16 -2.81 -26.18
C SER A 396 23.26 -2.33 -24.74
N ILE A 397 23.01 -3.19 -23.75
CA ILE A 397 23.01 -2.86 -22.33
C ILE A 397 24.44 -2.83 -21.81
N ASP A 398 24.77 -1.79 -21.04
CA ASP A 398 25.99 -1.71 -20.24
C ASP A 398 25.78 -2.37 -18.89
N HIS A 399 24.84 -1.83 -18.11
CA HIS A 399 24.41 -2.39 -16.81
C HIS A 399 22.94 -2.10 -16.53
N ILE A 400 22.40 -2.78 -15.54
CA ILE A 400 21.05 -2.58 -15.03
C ILE A 400 21.14 -2.32 -13.54
N GLU A 401 20.35 -1.34 -13.07
CA GLU A 401 20.19 -1.05 -11.67
C GLU A 401 18.79 -1.44 -11.17
N GLU A 402 18.73 -1.96 -9.96
CA GLU A 402 17.49 -2.28 -9.26
C GLU A 402 17.34 -1.47 -7.96
N PRO A 403 16.10 -1.14 -7.54
CA PRO A 403 15.87 -0.43 -6.30
C PRO A 403 16.20 -1.30 -5.09
N TYR A 404 16.93 -0.72 -4.14
CA TYR A 404 17.27 -1.31 -2.86
C TYR A 404 16.52 -0.63 -1.73
N ILE A 405 16.26 -1.38 -0.69
CA ILE A 405 15.63 -0.92 0.54
C ILE A 405 16.51 -1.25 1.74
N LYS A 406 16.37 -0.44 2.78
CA LYS A 406 16.80 -0.76 4.14
C LYS A 406 15.62 -1.41 4.84
N ALA A 407 15.71 -2.70 5.09
CA ALA A 407 14.70 -3.50 5.77
C ALA A 407 15.02 -3.57 7.26
N SER A 408 14.08 -3.20 8.13
CA SER A 408 14.14 -3.36 9.59
C SER A 408 13.19 -4.48 10.00
N ILE A 409 13.72 -5.49 10.68
CA ILE A 409 12.97 -6.66 11.14
C ILE A 409 13.16 -6.81 12.64
N ILE A 410 12.09 -6.68 13.40
CA ILE A 410 12.11 -6.94 14.84
C ILE A 410 11.54 -8.32 15.09
N THR A 411 12.28 -9.16 15.79
CA THR A 411 11.87 -10.54 16.11
C THR A 411 12.38 -10.97 17.48
N LYS A 412 11.86 -12.10 18.00
CA LYS A 412 12.43 -12.73 19.19
C LYS A 412 13.79 -13.36 18.89
N SER A 413 14.68 -13.37 19.90
CA SER A 413 16.04 -13.93 19.79
C SER A 413 16.08 -15.37 19.24
N ASP A 414 15.08 -16.19 19.58
CA ASP A 414 14.95 -17.58 19.12
C ASP A 414 14.80 -17.72 17.59
N PHE A 415 14.27 -16.71 16.92
CA PHE A 415 13.99 -16.73 15.47
C PHE A 415 15.04 -16.01 14.63
N VAL A 416 16.03 -15.36 15.24
CA VAL A 416 17.07 -14.59 14.53
C VAL A 416 17.73 -15.42 13.43
N GLY A 417 18.13 -16.66 13.69
CA GLY A 417 18.79 -17.52 12.71
C GLY A 417 17.90 -17.85 11.51
N ASN A 418 16.60 -18.08 11.73
CA ASN A 418 15.65 -18.38 10.67
C ASN A 418 15.39 -17.14 9.79
N VAL A 419 15.22 -15.99 10.43
CA VAL A 419 15.01 -14.70 9.76
C VAL A 419 16.25 -14.31 8.94
N MET A 420 17.45 -14.43 9.50
CA MET A 420 18.70 -14.18 8.77
C MET A 420 18.84 -15.09 7.54
N SER A 421 18.52 -16.37 7.67
CA SER A 421 18.57 -17.33 6.56
C SER A 421 17.61 -16.93 5.45
N LEU A 422 16.39 -16.49 5.78
CA LEU A 422 15.41 -15.99 4.82
C LEU A 422 15.92 -14.75 4.10
N CYS A 423 16.44 -13.76 4.84
CA CYS A 423 16.95 -12.52 4.25
C CYS A 423 18.15 -12.77 3.31
N ILE A 424 19.06 -13.66 3.67
CA ILE A 424 20.21 -14.05 2.83
C ILE A 424 19.73 -14.76 1.55
N GLU A 425 18.73 -15.66 1.66
CA GLU A 425 18.12 -16.31 0.47
C GLU A 425 17.54 -15.27 -0.50
N LYS A 426 17.01 -14.18 0.05
CA LYS A 426 16.45 -13.03 -0.69
C LYS A 426 17.51 -11.96 -1.03
N ARG A 427 18.77 -12.33 -1.12
CA ARG A 427 19.91 -11.46 -1.46
C ARG A 427 20.14 -10.30 -0.47
N GLY A 428 19.60 -10.38 0.73
CA GLY A 428 19.78 -9.37 1.77
C GLY A 428 21.21 -9.37 2.33
N GLN A 429 21.73 -8.19 2.56
CA GLN A 429 23.02 -7.95 3.21
C GLN A 429 22.75 -7.35 4.59
N ILE A 430 23.18 -8.04 5.65
CA ILE A 430 23.01 -7.54 7.01
C ILE A 430 23.87 -6.30 7.22
N THR A 431 23.27 -5.25 7.76
CA THR A 431 23.95 -3.98 8.09
C THR A 431 24.10 -3.80 9.60
N SER A 432 23.10 -4.19 10.38
CA SER A 432 23.19 -4.15 11.84
C SER A 432 22.32 -5.22 12.50
N GLN A 433 22.69 -5.55 13.75
CA GLN A 433 21.91 -6.37 14.66
C GLN A 433 21.96 -5.69 16.02
N THR A 434 20.81 -5.24 16.52
CA THR A 434 20.68 -4.51 17.77
C THR A 434 19.71 -5.23 18.69
N TYR A 435 20.11 -5.48 19.93
CA TYR A 435 19.22 -6.01 20.94
C TYR A 435 18.43 -4.86 21.55
N LEU A 436 17.13 -4.82 21.30
CA LEU A 436 16.21 -3.84 21.87
C LEU A 436 15.92 -4.18 23.33
N THR A 437 15.72 -5.48 23.60
CA THR A 437 15.57 -6.05 24.94
C THR A 437 16.31 -7.39 25.01
N THR A 438 16.30 -8.06 26.15
CA THR A 438 16.91 -9.39 26.31
C THR A 438 16.30 -10.44 25.37
N GLU A 439 15.03 -10.29 25.01
CA GLU A 439 14.29 -11.23 24.15
C GLU A 439 14.08 -10.74 22.71
N ARG A 440 14.22 -9.43 22.45
CA ARG A 440 13.91 -8.83 21.15
C ARG A 440 15.13 -8.27 20.45
N VAL A 441 15.24 -8.57 19.18
CA VAL A 441 16.37 -8.19 18.33
C VAL A 441 15.84 -7.50 17.09
N GLU A 442 16.39 -6.35 16.77
CA GLU A 442 16.25 -5.68 15.49
C GLU A 442 17.37 -6.12 14.56
N LEU A 443 16.99 -6.59 13.38
CA LEU A 443 17.89 -6.95 12.28
C LEU A 443 17.68 -5.97 11.14
N THR A 444 18.74 -5.29 10.73
CA THR A 444 18.69 -4.38 9.59
C THR A 444 19.42 -4.99 8.40
N PHE A 445 18.77 -4.97 7.23
CA PHE A 445 19.32 -5.48 5.98
C PHE A 445 19.19 -4.48 4.86
N ASP A 446 20.20 -4.42 3.98
CA ASP A 446 20.03 -3.86 2.64
C ASP A 446 19.55 -4.96 1.70
N MET A 447 18.38 -4.79 1.08
CA MET A 447 17.74 -5.82 0.26
C MET A 447 17.23 -5.23 -1.07
N PRO A 448 17.24 -6.01 -2.16
CA PRO A 448 16.54 -5.62 -3.37
C PRO A 448 15.03 -5.59 -3.15
N LEU A 449 14.37 -4.50 -3.51
CA LEU A 449 12.91 -4.37 -3.38
C LEU A 449 12.16 -5.49 -4.10
N ALA A 450 12.65 -5.92 -5.28
CA ALA A 450 12.03 -6.99 -6.05
C ALA A 450 11.92 -8.33 -5.31
N GLU A 451 12.79 -8.60 -4.33
CA GLU A 451 12.78 -9.86 -3.58
C GLU A 451 11.75 -9.88 -2.45
N ILE A 452 11.23 -8.71 -2.06
CA ILE A 452 10.24 -8.61 -0.97
C ILE A 452 8.80 -8.51 -1.49
N VAL A 453 8.61 -8.06 -2.76
CA VAL A 453 7.30 -7.76 -3.33
C VAL A 453 6.34 -8.95 -3.30
N PHE A 454 6.82 -10.20 -3.45
CA PHE A 454 5.94 -11.34 -3.66
C PHE A 454 5.54 -12.11 -2.40
N ASP A 455 6.50 -12.71 -1.70
CA ASP A 455 6.22 -13.72 -0.67
C ASP A 455 7.00 -13.51 0.61
N PHE A 456 7.79 -12.45 0.66
CA PHE A 456 8.71 -12.24 1.78
C PHE A 456 7.97 -12.12 3.11
N TYR A 457 6.89 -11.33 3.16
CA TYR A 457 6.14 -11.11 4.39
C TYR A 457 5.48 -12.39 4.92
N ASP A 458 4.86 -13.18 4.06
CA ASP A 458 4.24 -14.44 4.44
C ASP A 458 5.27 -15.46 4.94
N ARG A 459 6.41 -15.54 4.25
CA ARG A 459 7.53 -16.37 4.67
C ARG A 459 8.14 -15.90 5.99
N LEU A 460 8.31 -14.60 6.16
CA LEU A 460 8.81 -14.01 7.40
C LEU A 460 7.90 -14.36 8.58
N LYS A 461 6.59 -14.19 8.40
CA LYS A 461 5.57 -14.59 9.38
C LYS A 461 5.65 -16.09 9.70
N THR A 462 5.83 -16.94 8.69
CA THR A 462 5.92 -18.39 8.88
C THR A 462 7.18 -18.79 9.64
N VAL A 463 8.38 -18.31 9.25
CA VAL A 463 9.66 -18.70 9.87
C VAL A 463 9.82 -18.15 11.27
N SER A 464 9.13 -17.06 11.60
CA SER A 464 9.11 -16.43 12.92
C SER A 464 7.90 -16.84 13.76
N LYS A 465 7.02 -17.71 13.27
CA LYS A 465 5.73 -18.07 13.90
C LYS A 465 4.87 -16.85 14.26
N GLY A 466 4.93 -15.79 13.46
CA GLY A 466 4.21 -14.55 13.68
C GLY A 466 4.88 -13.55 14.64
N TYR A 467 6.08 -13.85 15.15
CA TYR A 467 6.80 -12.98 16.08
C TYR A 467 7.72 -11.95 15.39
N ALA A 468 7.83 -11.96 14.06
CA ALA A 468 8.59 -10.94 13.35
C ALA A 468 7.66 -9.86 12.78
N SER A 469 8.03 -8.62 13.03
CA SER A 469 7.49 -7.45 12.31
C SER A 469 8.51 -6.94 11.30
N PHE A 470 8.03 -6.31 10.26
CA PHE A 470 8.84 -5.86 9.13
C PHE A 470 8.43 -4.46 8.71
N ASP A 471 9.44 -3.64 8.47
CA ASP A 471 9.30 -2.32 7.87
C ASP A 471 10.47 -2.03 6.94
N TYR A 472 10.33 -1.09 6.00
CA TYR A 472 11.40 -0.79 5.07
C TYR A 472 11.35 0.66 4.56
N SER A 473 12.52 1.17 4.18
CA SER A 473 12.69 2.47 3.53
C SER A 473 13.56 2.35 2.27
N PRO A 474 13.30 3.11 1.20
CA PRO A 474 14.14 3.13 0.01
C PRO A 474 15.53 3.70 0.30
N ILE A 475 16.58 3.06 -0.24
CA ILE A 475 17.97 3.53 -0.14
C ILE A 475 18.64 3.80 -1.49
N GLY A 476 17.86 3.83 -2.58
CA GLY A 476 18.32 4.15 -3.92
C GLY A 476 18.50 2.93 -4.82
N MET A 477 19.19 3.15 -5.95
CA MET A 477 19.41 2.15 -6.98
C MET A 477 20.80 1.53 -6.84
N ARG A 478 20.92 0.23 -7.14
CA ARG A 478 22.22 -0.47 -7.14
C ARG A 478 22.34 -1.36 -8.38
N VAL A 479 23.56 -1.43 -8.93
CA VAL A 479 23.87 -2.30 -10.07
C VAL A 479 23.62 -3.77 -9.73
N SER A 480 22.92 -4.48 -10.61
CA SER A 480 22.58 -5.89 -10.43
C SER A 480 22.60 -6.68 -11.73
N LYS A 481 22.88 -7.99 -11.62
CA LYS A 481 22.93 -8.91 -12.76
C LYS A 481 21.54 -9.47 -13.05
N LEU A 482 20.70 -8.69 -13.72
CA LEU A 482 19.34 -9.07 -14.07
C LEU A 482 19.23 -9.61 -15.48
N VAL A 483 18.32 -10.55 -15.67
CA VAL A 483 17.96 -11.11 -16.98
C VAL A 483 16.45 -11.17 -17.13
N ARG A 484 15.96 -10.95 -18.35
CA ARG A 484 14.55 -11.15 -18.67
C ARG A 484 14.30 -12.65 -18.87
N VAL A 485 13.37 -13.17 -18.09
CA VAL A 485 12.84 -14.53 -18.24
C VAL A 485 11.48 -14.42 -18.91
N ASP A 486 11.38 -14.96 -20.12
CA ASP A 486 10.16 -14.99 -20.91
C ASP A 486 9.48 -16.37 -20.77
N VAL A 487 8.15 -16.35 -20.63
CA VAL A 487 7.33 -17.58 -20.67
C VAL A 487 6.74 -17.75 -22.06
N LEU A 488 6.96 -18.93 -22.64
CA LEU A 488 6.40 -19.28 -23.94
C LEU A 488 5.36 -20.39 -23.78
N LEU A 489 4.17 -20.15 -24.30
CA LEU A 489 3.10 -21.13 -24.43
C LEU A 489 2.93 -21.50 -25.90
N ASN A 490 3.02 -22.78 -26.18
CA ASN A 490 2.96 -23.30 -27.56
C ASN A 490 3.95 -22.61 -28.52
N GLY A 491 5.07 -22.08 -28.01
CA GLY A 491 6.11 -21.40 -28.79
C GLY A 491 5.86 -19.89 -28.98
N GLN A 492 4.78 -19.35 -28.43
CA GLN A 492 4.49 -17.91 -28.43
C GLN A 492 4.82 -17.32 -27.05
N THR A 493 5.52 -16.21 -27.01
CA THR A 493 5.84 -15.49 -25.79
C THR A 493 4.58 -14.86 -25.22
N VAL A 494 4.39 -14.99 -23.91
CA VAL A 494 3.33 -14.33 -23.13
C VAL A 494 4.00 -13.20 -22.35
N ASP A 495 3.93 -12.01 -22.89
CA ASP A 495 4.56 -10.80 -22.35
C ASP A 495 4.11 -10.49 -20.91
N ALA A 496 2.83 -10.69 -20.62
CA ALA A 496 2.25 -10.53 -19.28
C ALA A 496 2.86 -11.43 -18.19
N LEU A 497 3.57 -12.51 -18.58
CA LEU A 497 4.27 -13.43 -17.68
C LEU A 497 5.79 -13.24 -17.69
N SER A 498 6.31 -12.26 -18.45
CA SER A 498 7.74 -11.94 -18.48
C SER A 498 8.15 -11.22 -17.19
N ALA A 499 9.34 -11.56 -16.66
CA ALA A 499 9.86 -10.96 -15.45
C ALA A 499 11.37 -10.68 -15.55
N LEU A 500 11.84 -9.60 -14.90
CA LEU A 500 13.26 -9.35 -14.68
C LEU A 500 13.68 -10.05 -13.38
N ILE A 501 14.64 -10.96 -13.48
CA ILE A 501 15.05 -11.84 -12.38
C ILE A 501 16.58 -11.85 -12.30
N HIS A 502 17.12 -11.91 -11.09
CA HIS A 502 18.56 -12.07 -10.88
C HIS A 502 19.05 -13.40 -11.51
N VAL A 503 20.21 -13.35 -12.17
CA VAL A 503 20.78 -14.51 -12.92
C VAL A 503 20.78 -15.78 -12.07
N ASP A 504 21.22 -15.70 -10.81
CA ASP A 504 21.35 -16.87 -9.93
C ASP A 504 19.99 -17.54 -9.62
N ASN A 505 18.90 -16.77 -9.59
CA ASN A 505 17.56 -17.26 -9.30
C ASN A 505 16.77 -17.64 -10.57
N SER A 506 17.23 -17.23 -11.75
CA SER A 506 16.48 -17.33 -13.01
C SER A 506 16.03 -18.75 -13.36
N VAL A 507 16.90 -19.75 -13.20
CA VAL A 507 16.59 -21.15 -13.50
C VAL A 507 15.60 -21.73 -12.48
N ARG A 508 15.77 -21.41 -11.20
CA ARG A 508 14.88 -21.89 -10.12
C ARG A 508 13.47 -21.33 -10.30
N ILE A 509 13.36 -20.03 -10.50
CA ILE A 509 12.07 -19.33 -10.70
C ILE A 509 11.42 -19.79 -12.01
N GLY A 510 12.15 -19.85 -13.12
CA GLY A 510 11.63 -20.33 -14.39
C GLY A 510 11.08 -21.76 -14.36
N ARG A 511 11.68 -22.66 -13.55
CA ARG A 511 11.14 -24.01 -13.32
C ARG A 511 9.82 -23.97 -12.55
N LYS A 512 9.77 -23.20 -11.45
CA LYS A 512 8.55 -23.04 -10.65
C LYS A 512 7.41 -22.47 -11.48
N MET A 513 7.66 -21.41 -12.28
CA MET A 513 6.68 -20.84 -13.21
C MET A 513 6.11 -21.88 -14.16
N CYS A 514 6.98 -22.64 -14.85
CA CYS A 514 6.55 -23.70 -15.78
C CYS A 514 5.72 -24.77 -15.07
N SER A 515 6.12 -25.19 -13.86
CA SER A 515 5.43 -26.22 -13.09
C SER A 515 4.04 -25.77 -12.66
N LYS A 516 3.93 -24.53 -12.12
CA LYS A 516 2.65 -23.97 -11.67
C LYS A 516 1.68 -23.75 -12.84
N LEU A 517 2.17 -23.20 -13.95
CA LEU A 517 1.36 -23.02 -15.16
C LEU A 517 0.85 -24.37 -15.72
N LYS A 518 1.65 -25.44 -15.63
CA LYS A 518 1.21 -26.79 -16.05
C LYS A 518 0.04 -27.31 -15.22
N GLU A 519 -0.04 -26.98 -13.95
CA GLU A 519 -1.13 -27.39 -13.06
C GLU A 519 -2.43 -26.64 -13.39
N LEU A 520 -2.33 -25.38 -13.75
CA LEU A 520 -3.47 -24.47 -13.92
C LEU A 520 -4.01 -24.41 -15.34
N ILE A 521 -3.13 -24.58 -16.36
CA ILE A 521 -3.59 -24.54 -17.75
C ILE A 521 -4.40 -25.80 -18.06
N PRO A 522 -5.67 -25.67 -18.47
CA PRO A 522 -6.54 -26.79 -18.75
C PRO A 522 -6.04 -27.60 -19.95
N ARG A 523 -6.22 -28.93 -19.87
CA ARG A 523 -5.86 -29.84 -21.00
C ARG A 523 -6.74 -29.53 -22.21
N GLN A 524 -6.09 -29.33 -23.35
CA GLN A 524 -6.74 -29.12 -24.64
C GLN A 524 -6.62 -30.34 -25.55
N GLN A 525 -7.11 -30.25 -26.79
CA GLN A 525 -7.07 -31.29 -27.78
C GLN A 525 -5.64 -31.56 -28.32
N PHE A 526 -4.66 -30.72 -27.98
CA PHE A 526 -3.25 -30.82 -28.37
C PHE A 526 -2.34 -30.59 -27.16
N ASP A 527 -1.08 -31.06 -27.29
CA ASP A 527 -0.08 -30.88 -26.24
C ASP A 527 0.37 -29.40 -26.22
N ILE A 528 0.36 -28.77 -25.03
CA ILE A 528 0.79 -27.40 -24.84
C ILE A 528 2.17 -27.43 -24.17
N PRO A 529 3.27 -27.16 -24.90
CA PRO A 529 4.56 -26.94 -24.27
C PRO A 529 4.59 -25.58 -23.60
N ILE A 530 5.02 -25.58 -22.34
CA ILE A 530 5.28 -24.42 -21.51
C ILE A 530 6.79 -24.32 -21.36
N GLN A 531 7.38 -23.19 -21.70
CA GLN A 531 8.82 -23.01 -21.67
C GLN A 531 9.17 -21.70 -20.99
N ALA A 532 10.21 -21.71 -20.16
CA ALA A 532 10.84 -20.48 -19.68
C ALA A 532 12.16 -20.31 -20.43
N ALA A 533 12.42 -19.11 -20.93
CA ALA A 533 13.61 -18.80 -21.74
C ALA A 533 14.27 -17.49 -21.32
N ILE A 534 15.58 -17.41 -21.50
CA ILE A 534 16.37 -16.18 -21.41
C ILE A 534 16.90 -15.90 -22.82
N GLY A 535 16.30 -14.92 -23.50
CA GLY A 535 16.55 -14.70 -24.92
C GLY A 535 16.20 -15.96 -25.72
N ALA A 536 17.16 -16.48 -26.50
CA ALA A 536 16.99 -17.72 -27.29
C ALA A 536 17.17 -19.02 -26.48
N LYS A 537 17.69 -18.94 -25.23
CA LYS A 537 18.03 -20.13 -24.44
C LYS A 537 16.85 -20.55 -23.56
N ILE A 538 16.31 -21.74 -23.82
CA ILE A 538 15.29 -22.36 -22.95
C ILE A 538 15.96 -22.89 -21.69
N ILE A 539 15.51 -22.41 -20.51
CA ILE A 539 16.02 -22.79 -19.18
C ILE A 539 15.14 -23.83 -18.49
N SER A 540 13.85 -23.91 -18.86
CA SER A 540 12.90 -24.88 -18.31
C SER A 540 11.84 -25.21 -19.34
N ARG A 541 11.32 -26.45 -19.27
CA ARG A 541 10.23 -26.91 -20.15
C ARG A 541 9.34 -27.92 -19.43
N GLU A 542 8.04 -27.64 -19.50
CA GLU A 542 6.97 -28.54 -19.07
C GLU A 542 5.97 -28.73 -20.22
N THR A 543 5.08 -29.70 -20.10
CA THR A 543 4.08 -29.94 -21.15
C THR A 543 2.75 -30.37 -20.54
N VAL A 544 1.68 -29.63 -20.84
CA VAL A 544 0.31 -30.07 -20.56
C VAL A 544 -0.10 -31.06 -21.65
N LYS A 545 -0.34 -32.31 -21.26
CA LYS A 545 -0.70 -33.36 -22.22
C LYS A 545 -2.11 -33.15 -22.75
N ALA A 546 -2.31 -33.38 -24.04
CA ALA A 546 -3.61 -33.34 -24.70
C ALA A 546 -4.61 -34.32 -24.08
N VAL A 547 -5.89 -33.94 -24.13
CA VAL A 547 -6.99 -34.89 -23.88
C VAL A 547 -6.91 -36.00 -24.94
N ARG A 548 -6.77 -37.26 -24.52
CA ARG A 548 -6.72 -38.42 -25.43
C ARG A 548 -8.11 -39.04 -25.55
N LYS A 549 -8.68 -39.01 -26.76
CA LYS A 549 -9.80 -39.86 -27.12
C LYS A 549 -9.24 -41.19 -27.56
N ASP A 550 -9.68 -42.31 -26.99
CA ASP A 550 -9.29 -43.61 -27.45
C ASP A 550 -9.97 -43.90 -28.81
N VAL A 551 -9.27 -43.58 -29.88
CA VAL A 551 -9.75 -43.81 -31.27
C VAL A 551 -9.69 -45.29 -31.67
N THR A 552 -9.05 -46.13 -30.85
CA THR A 552 -8.88 -47.57 -31.10
C THR A 552 -9.89 -48.42 -30.32
N ALA A 553 -10.67 -47.84 -29.38
CA ALA A 553 -11.64 -48.57 -28.56
C ALA A 553 -12.68 -49.36 -29.35
N LYS A 554 -13.03 -48.89 -30.55
CA LYS A 554 -13.99 -49.56 -31.45
C LYS A 554 -13.33 -50.55 -32.46
N CYS A 555 -12.02 -50.76 -32.37
CA CYS A 555 -11.31 -51.70 -33.25
C CYS A 555 -11.29 -53.08 -32.60
N TYR A 556 -12.30 -53.88 -32.89
CA TYR A 556 -12.32 -55.30 -32.52
C TYR A 556 -11.39 -56.11 -33.45
N GLY A 557 -10.54 -57.00 -32.86
CA GLY A 557 -9.65 -57.86 -33.58
C GLY A 557 -8.27 -57.28 -33.91
N GLY A 558 -7.37 -58.11 -34.39
CA GLY A 558 -5.94 -57.83 -34.55
C GLY A 558 -5.51 -56.96 -35.73
N ASP A 559 -6.38 -56.11 -36.29
CA ASP A 559 -5.99 -55.27 -37.43
C ASP A 559 -5.07 -54.11 -36.94
N ILE A 560 -3.79 -54.45 -36.90
CA ILE A 560 -2.69 -53.57 -36.51
C ILE A 560 -2.56 -52.40 -37.48
N SER A 561 -2.83 -52.61 -38.77
CA SER A 561 -2.72 -51.60 -39.82
C SER A 561 -3.75 -50.47 -39.62
N ARG A 562 -5.00 -50.83 -39.32
CA ARG A 562 -6.10 -49.89 -39.06
C ARG A 562 -5.88 -49.10 -37.76
N LYS A 563 -5.41 -49.77 -36.70
CA LYS A 563 -5.05 -49.09 -35.43
C LYS A 563 -3.95 -48.07 -35.67
N ARG A 564 -2.91 -48.41 -36.40
CA ARG A 564 -1.79 -47.52 -36.73
C ARG A 564 -2.24 -46.32 -37.56
N LYS A 565 -3.08 -46.53 -38.59
CA LYS A 565 -3.63 -45.48 -39.43
C LYS A 565 -4.52 -44.49 -38.64
N LEU A 566 -5.33 -45.00 -37.70
CA LEU A 566 -6.15 -44.14 -36.82
C LEU A 566 -5.30 -43.30 -35.88
N LEU A 567 -4.25 -43.87 -35.29
CA LEU A 567 -3.31 -43.14 -34.43
C LEU A 567 -2.50 -42.11 -35.22
N GLU A 568 -2.09 -42.39 -36.44
CA GLU A 568 -1.41 -41.43 -37.32
C GLU A 568 -2.33 -40.26 -37.73
N ASN A 569 -3.59 -40.55 -38.06
CA ASN A 569 -4.57 -39.53 -38.36
C ASN A 569 -4.86 -38.63 -37.13
N GLN A 570 -4.96 -39.23 -35.96
CA GLN A 570 -5.10 -38.47 -34.71
C GLN A 570 -3.88 -37.57 -34.48
N LYS A 571 -2.67 -38.06 -34.70
CA LYS A 571 -1.42 -37.30 -34.59
C LYS A 571 -1.38 -36.13 -35.59
N LYS A 572 -1.77 -36.36 -36.86
CA LYS A 572 -1.88 -35.30 -37.88
C LYS A 572 -2.93 -34.26 -37.51
N GLY A 573 -4.10 -34.69 -37.04
CA GLY A 573 -5.17 -33.79 -36.56
C GLY A 573 -4.71 -32.90 -35.39
N LYS A 574 -4.06 -33.48 -34.38
CA LYS A 574 -3.49 -32.73 -33.27
C LYS A 574 -2.42 -31.73 -33.70
N LYS A 575 -1.57 -32.09 -34.70
CA LYS A 575 -0.57 -31.16 -35.23
C LYS A 575 -1.21 -29.95 -35.93
N ARG A 576 -2.32 -30.15 -36.68
CA ARG A 576 -3.08 -29.06 -37.30
C ARG A 576 -3.76 -28.17 -36.25
N MET A 577 -4.41 -28.79 -35.26
CA MET A 577 -5.06 -28.03 -34.15
C MET A 577 -4.05 -27.19 -33.36
N ARG A 578 -2.85 -27.70 -33.14
CA ARG A 578 -1.77 -26.96 -32.50
C ARG A 578 -1.32 -25.73 -33.27
N GLN A 579 -1.40 -25.75 -34.60
CA GLN A 579 -1.01 -24.59 -35.45
C GLN A 579 -2.06 -23.50 -35.48
N VAL A 580 -3.32 -23.82 -35.20
CA VAL A 580 -4.47 -22.90 -35.31
C VAL A 580 -5.05 -22.51 -33.93
N GLY A 581 -4.86 -23.40 -32.92
CA GLY A 581 -5.44 -23.20 -31.59
C GLY A 581 -4.70 -22.16 -30.78
N ARG A 582 -5.41 -21.14 -30.30
CA ARG A 582 -4.94 -20.26 -29.25
C ARG A 582 -5.05 -20.98 -27.91
N VAL A 583 -4.08 -20.77 -27.04
CA VAL A 583 -4.11 -21.29 -25.67
C VAL A 583 -4.76 -20.24 -24.79
N GLU A 584 -5.94 -20.53 -24.26
CA GLU A 584 -6.55 -19.68 -23.24
C GLU A 584 -5.80 -19.87 -21.93
N ILE A 585 -5.38 -18.77 -21.34
CA ILE A 585 -4.70 -18.72 -20.04
C ILE A 585 -5.75 -18.30 -19.03
N PRO A 586 -6.11 -19.16 -18.05
CA PRO A 586 -7.03 -18.75 -16.97
C PRO A 586 -6.46 -17.57 -16.18
N GLN A 587 -7.32 -16.70 -15.70
CA GLN A 587 -6.93 -15.59 -14.83
C GLN A 587 -6.13 -16.07 -13.62
N GLU A 588 -6.53 -17.19 -13.03
CA GLU A 588 -5.85 -17.84 -11.91
C GLU A 588 -4.38 -18.17 -12.22
N ALA A 589 -4.03 -18.42 -13.49
CA ALA A 589 -2.66 -18.73 -13.90
C ALA A 589 -1.74 -17.50 -13.79
N PHE A 590 -2.24 -16.29 -14.05
CA PHE A 590 -1.49 -15.06 -13.84
C PHE A 590 -1.26 -14.81 -12.34
N MET A 591 -2.32 -14.95 -11.54
CA MET A 591 -2.24 -14.79 -10.08
C MET A 591 -1.38 -15.85 -9.40
N ALA A 592 -1.41 -17.10 -9.88
CA ALA A 592 -0.64 -18.19 -9.29
C ALA A 592 0.87 -18.11 -9.58
N VAL A 593 1.26 -17.48 -10.69
CA VAL A 593 2.67 -17.14 -10.96
C VAL A 593 3.19 -16.10 -9.96
N LEU A 594 2.31 -15.31 -9.34
CA LEU A 594 2.65 -14.37 -8.26
C LEU A 594 2.97 -15.10 -6.95
N LYS A 595 2.32 -16.26 -6.70
CA LYS A 595 2.46 -17.06 -5.49
C LYS A 595 3.36 -18.28 -5.74
N LEU A 596 4.55 -18.07 -6.28
CA LEU A 596 5.49 -19.15 -6.68
C LEU A 596 6.12 -19.94 -5.53
N ASN A 597 5.77 -19.67 -4.29
CA ASN A 597 6.52 -20.15 -3.13
C ASN A 597 5.80 -21.15 -2.21
N ASP A 598 4.68 -21.73 -2.65
CA ASP A 598 4.10 -22.90 -1.98
C ASP A 598 4.83 -24.19 -2.35
#